data_a73fcba92320af6e36072d4c83dfcdfd
#
_entry.id   a73fcba92320af6e36072d4c83dfcdfd
#
_cell.length_a   1.000
_cell.length_b   1.000
_cell.length_c   1.000
_cell.angle_alpha   90.00
_cell.angle_beta   90.00
_cell.angle_gamma   90.00
#
_symmetry.space_group_name_H-M   'P 1'
#
loop_
_entity.id
_entity.type
_entity.pdbx_description
1 polymer ?
#
loop_
_entity_poly.entity_id
_entity_poly.type
_entity_poly.pdbx_seq_one_letter_code
_entity_poly.pdbx_strand_id
1 'polypeptide(L)'
;SSARDSAVSSPTEGMICFLKDTDVLQFYSGSAWTNYIGEGDISGVTAGNGLSGGGTSGAVSLALNINGQSSATVASSDEIIFGDISDSNNFKKTTAQSIADLASVTSLVTNVTVKVADDGSGSQNVFYMLSGSDTGAGAKTPALDIYFGMKIKFDLSDSSLGSHNFKFSTTKDGTHNSGSEFTTNVTTSGTPGSANAYVQLEITPETLGTATSSGSTISTLYYYCSNHSGMGAEGKLSLYPQAS
;
A
#
# COMPACT_ATOMS: atom_id res chain seq x y z
N SER A 1 46.17 -36.78 32.05
CA SER A 1 45.86 -37.10 33.44
C SER A 1 46.90 -38.04 33.98
N SER A 2 47.41 -37.76 35.21
CA SER A 2 48.47 -38.55 35.86
C SER A 2 48.07 -40.01 36.08
N ALA A 3 46.83 -40.31 36.32
CA ALA A 3 46.31 -41.67 36.48
C ALA A 3 46.40 -42.47 35.13
N ARG A 4 46.07 -41.83 34.01
CA ARG A 4 46.21 -42.39 32.67
C ARG A 4 47.68 -42.71 32.37
N ASP A 5 48.57 -41.72 32.60
CA ASP A 5 49.98 -41.82 32.26
C ASP A 5 50.70 -42.89 33.12
N SER A 6 50.23 -43.09 34.37
CA SER A 6 50.70 -44.15 35.25
C SER A 6 50.19 -45.52 34.80
N ALA A 7 48.97 -45.62 34.27
CA ALA A 7 48.38 -46.90 33.82
C ALA A 7 48.85 -47.34 32.45
N VAL A 8 49.21 -46.38 31.56
CA VAL A 8 49.66 -46.62 30.20
C VAL A 8 51.00 -45.92 29.97
N SER A 9 52.06 -46.57 30.46
CA SER A 9 53.41 -45.98 30.42
C SER A 9 54.06 -46.01 29.00
N SER A 10 53.52 -46.77 28.09
CA SER A 10 54.00 -46.89 26.70
C SER A 10 52.84 -46.92 25.75
N PRO A 11 52.17 -45.81 25.52
CA PRO A 11 51.03 -45.76 24.62
C PRO A 11 51.48 -45.92 23.19
N THR A 12 50.66 -46.61 22.37
CA THR A 12 50.83 -46.73 20.94
C THR A 12 49.77 -45.90 20.20
N GLU A 13 50.10 -45.44 19.01
CA GLU A 13 49.17 -44.64 18.19
C GLU A 13 47.83 -45.36 17.98
N GLY A 14 46.74 -44.63 18.10
CA GLY A 14 45.38 -45.12 18.00
C GLY A 14 44.79 -45.65 19.30
N MET A 15 45.57 -45.77 20.39
CA MET A 15 44.99 -46.10 21.72
C MET A 15 43.93 -45.07 22.12
N ILE A 16 42.82 -45.56 22.69
CA ILE A 16 41.69 -44.76 23.16
C ILE A 16 41.58 -44.94 24.68
N CYS A 17 41.37 -43.85 25.40
CA CYS A 17 41.18 -43.83 26.84
C CYS A 17 40.03 -42.84 27.21
N PHE A 18 39.13 -43.29 28.09
CA PHE A 18 38.13 -42.42 28.72
C PHE A 18 38.64 -41.99 30.11
N LEU A 19 38.76 -40.64 30.29
CA LEU A 19 39.14 -40.05 31.57
C LEU A 19 37.90 -39.83 32.42
N LYS A 20 37.72 -40.64 33.48
CA LYS A 20 36.55 -40.55 34.37
C LYS A 20 36.53 -39.30 35.25
N ASP A 21 37.70 -38.71 35.47
CA ASP A 21 37.87 -37.50 36.28
C ASP A 21 37.46 -36.21 35.57
N THR A 22 37.43 -36.24 34.24
CA THR A 22 37.11 -35.10 33.41
C THR A 22 36.05 -35.37 32.37
N ASP A 23 35.52 -36.61 32.34
CA ASP A 23 34.53 -37.08 31.37
C ASP A 23 34.95 -36.88 29.90
N VAL A 24 36.25 -37.06 29.61
CA VAL A 24 36.82 -36.82 28.28
C VAL A 24 37.31 -38.13 27.65
N LEU A 25 36.90 -38.38 26.41
CA LEU A 25 37.51 -39.40 25.57
C LEU A 25 38.77 -38.84 24.93
N GLN A 26 39.87 -39.61 25.04
CA GLN A 26 41.16 -39.26 24.42
C GLN A 26 41.65 -40.39 23.52
N PHE A 27 42.43 -40.02 22.52
CA PHE A 27 43.20 -40.95 21.70
C PHE A 27 44.69 -40.55 21.72
N TYR A 28 45.56 -41.54 21.55
CA TYR A 28 47.01 -41.27 21.40
C TYR A 28 47.35 -41.08 19.96
N SER A 29 47.92 -39.93 19.60
CA SER A 29 48.29 -39.55 18.22
C SER A 29 49.61 -40.09 17.73
N GLY A 30 50.28 -40.96 18.52
CA GLY A 30 51.66 -41.40 18.28
C GLY A 30 52.68 -40.55 18.97
N SER A 31 52.33 -39.35 19.41
CA SER A 31 53.21 -38.41 20.12
C SER A 31 52.62 -37.86 21.43
N ALA A 32 51.28 -37.71 21.50
CA ALA A 32 50.58 -37.16 22.64
C ALA A 32 49.15 -37.72 22.74
N TRP A 33 48.59 -37.65 23.97
CA TRP A 33 47.18 -37.89 24.22
C TRP A 33 46.38 -36.67 23.83
N THR A 34 45.47 -36.79 22.91
CA THR A 34 44.63 -35.72 22.36
C THR A 34 43.16 -36.00 22.68
N ASN A 35 42.43 -34.98 23.10
CA ASN A 35 41.00 -35.12 23.37
C ASN A 35 40.29 -35.46 22.04
N TYR A 36 39.46 -36.49 22.08
CA TYR A 36 38.55 -36.76 20.99
C TYR A 36 37.40 -35.75 21.09
N ILE A 37 37.53 -34.70 20.32
CA ILE A 37 36.43 -33.77 20.09
C ILE A 37 35.73 -34.33 18.86
N GLY A 38 34.51 -34.84 19.02
CA GLY A 38 33.71 -35.24 17.85
C GLY A 38 33.58 -34.00 16.95
N GLU A 39 34.35 -33.98 15.89
CA GLU A 39 34.15 -32.98 14.87
C GLU A 39 32.79 -33.30 14.19
N GLY A 40 31.76 -32.53 14.51
CA GLY A 40 30.53 -32.56 13.79
C GLY A 40 30.80 -32.13 12.33
N ASP A 41 29.95 -32.53 11.39
CA ASP A 41 30.08 -32.16 9.97
C ASP A 41 30.05 -30.65 9.72
N ILE A 42 29.69 -29.86 10.74
CA ILE A 42 29.62 -28.39 10.68
C ILE A 42 30.75 -27.78 11.52
N SER A 43 31.77 -27.24 10.88
CA SER A 43 32.90 -26.57 11.55
C SER A 43 32.62 -25.10 11.91
N GLY A 44 31.54 -24.51 11.38
CA GLY A 44 31.11 -23.18 11.68
C GLY A 44 29.85 -22.74 10.97
N VAL A 45 29.13 -21.83 11.56
CA VAL A 45 27.97 -21.16 10.98
C VAL A 45 28.24 -19.67 10.94
N THR A 46 28.16 -19.07 9.75
CA THR A 46 28.36 -17.65 9.55
C THR A 46 27.03 -16.98 9.17
N ALA A 47 26.67 -15.89 9.88
CA ALA A 47 25.53 -15.08 9.51
C ALA A 47 25.77 -14.38 8.16
N GLY A 48 24.85 -14.54 7.21
CA GLY A 48 24.84 -13.80 5.96
C GLY A 48 24.15 -12.45 6.11
N ASN A 49 23.95 -11.75 4.97
CA ASN A 49 23.23 -10.47 4.95
C ASN A 49 21.84 -10.59 5.56
N GLY A 50 21.45 -9.63 6.38
CA GLY A 50 20.16 -9.62 7.06
C GLY A 50 20.09 -10.48 8.32
N LEU A 51 21.12 -11.24 8.63
CA LEU A 51 21.21 -12.08 9.83
C LEU A 51 22.29 -11.58 10.78
N SER A 52 22.16 -11.96 12.05
CA SER A 52 23.18 -11.82 13.09
C SER A 52 23.33 -13.13 13.85
N GLY A 53 24.49 -13.32 14.48
CA GLY A 53 24.82 -14.56 15.20
C GLY A 53 25.82 -15.41 14.43
N GLY A 54 25.81 -16.70 14.69
CA GLY A 54 26.81 -17.64 14.19
C GLY A 54 27.79 -18.11 15.27
N GLY A 55 28.67 -19.05 14.95
CA GLY A 55 29.67 -19.60 15.85
C GLY A 55 30.34 -20.83 15.29
N THR A 56 31.44 -21.24 15.95
CA THR A 56 32.26 -22.41 15.56
C THR A 56 32.19 -23.56 16.57
N SER A 57 31.41 -23.42 17.65
CA SER A 57 31.28 -24.47 18.67
C SER A 57 29.99 -24.27 19.47
N GLY A 58 29.51 -25.36 20.10
CA GLY A 58 28.32 -25.36 20.95
C GLY A 58 27.00 -25.11 20.20
N ALA A 59 25.99 -24.65 20.93
CA ALA A 59 24.71 -24.25 20.31
C ALA A 59 24.86 -22.94 19.60
N VAL A 60 24.57 -22.92 18.29
CA VAL A 60 24.68 -21.73 17.44
C VAL A 60 23.28 -21.23 17.10
N SER A 61 23.03 -19.92 17.29
CA SER A 61 21.79 -19.28 16.87
C SER A 61 22.03 -18.24 15.78
N LEU A 62 21.06 -18.11 14.89
CA LEU A 62 20.97 -17.04 13.90
C LEU A 62 19.67 -16.27 14.14
N ALA A 63 19.73 -14.96 14.08
CA ALA A 63 18.59 -14.08 14.26
C ALA A 63 18.48 -13.10 13.08
N LEU A 64 17.26 -12.72 12.71
CA LEU A 64 17.03 -11.65 11.74
C LEU A 64 17.50 -10.31 12.34
N ASN A 65 18.36 -9.60 11.62
CA ASN A 65 18.92 -8.31 12.05
C ASN A 65 18.35 -7.16 11.21
N ILE A 66 17.11 -6.76 11.49
CA ILE A 66 16.45 -5.65 10.81
C ILE A 66 17.14 -4.32 11.15
N ASN A 67 17.47 -4.11 12.43
CA ASN A 67 18.06 -2.85 12.89
C ASN A 67 19.48 -2.60 12.35
N GLY A 68 20.18 -3.63 11.90
CA GLY A 68 21.51 -3.53 11.30
C GLY A 68 21.48 -3.24 9.79
N GLN A 69 20.29 -3.11 9.19
CA GLN A 69 20.17 -2.85 7.76
C GLN A 69 20.10 -1.34 7.48
N SER A 70 20.64 -0.93 6.34
CA SER A 70 20.54 0.45 5.87
C SER A 70 19.13 0.75 5.38
N SER A 71 18.66 1.97 5.64
CA SER A 71 17.39 2.46 5.07
C SER A 71 17.51 2.64 3.56
N ALA A 72 16.47 2.28 2.82
CA ALA A 72 16.36 2.50 1.39
C ALA A 72 14.93 2.94 1.04
N THR A 73 14.78 3.62 -0.10
CA THR A 73 13.46 3.88 -0.69
C THR A 73 12.93 2.61 -1.32
N VAL A 74 11.71 2.21 -0.97
CA VAL A 74 11.08 1.02 -1.54
C VAL A 74 10.71 1.28 -3.00
N ALA A 75 11.17 0.40 -3.89
CA ALA A 75 10.79 0.36 -5.30
C ALA A 75 9.65 -0.64 -5.52
N SER A 76 8.86 -0.45 -6.57
CA SER A 76 7.73 -1.33 -6.89
C SER A 76 8.12 -2.79 -7.13
N SER A 77 9.36 -3.03 -7.59
CA SER A 77 9.93 -4.36 -7.85
C SER A 77 10.57 -5.02 -6.64
N ASP A 78 10.71 -4.31 -5.50
CA ASP A 78 11.31 -4.89 -4.30
C ASP A 78 10.48 -6.05 -3.77
N GLU A 79 11.16 -7.11 -3.33
CA GLU A 79 10.52 -8.33 -2.86
C GLU A 79 10.33 -8.30 -1.34
N ILE A 80 9.15 -8.72 -0.91
CA ILE A 80 8.74 -8.82 0.50
C ILE A 80 8.42 -10.27 0.81
N ILE A 81 8.92 -10.79 1.93
CA ILE A 81 8.64 -12.14 2.41
C ILE A 81 7.47 -12.09 3.39
N PHE A 82 6.54 -13.02 3.25
CA PHE A 82 5.40 -13.19 4.15
C PHE A 82 5.08 -14.66 4.42
N GLY A 83 4.38 -14.95 5.52
CA GLY A 83 3.83 -16.28 5.80
C GLY A 83 2.47 -16.43 5.11
N ASP A 84 2.32 -17.45 4.28
CA ASP A 84 1.08 -17.73 3.57
C ASP A 84 0.18 -18.62 4.44
N ILE A 85 -0.89 -18.06 5.01
CA ILE A 85 -1.85 -18.79 5.85
C ILE A 85 -2.52 -19.94 5.07
N SER A 86 -2.75 -19.75 3.77
CA SER A 86 -3.39 -20.76 2.93
C SER A 86 -2.46 -21.95 2.63
N ASP A 87 -1.14 -21.81 2.84
CA ASP A 87 -0.12 -22.82 2.67
C ASP A 87 0.63 -23.07 4.00
N SER A 88 -0.13 -23.28 5.09
CA SER A 88 0.42 -23.67 6.41
C SER A 88 1.49 -22.72 6.96
N ASN A 89 1.40 -21.43 6.65
CA ASN A 89 2.39 -20.40 7.00
C ASN A 89 3.77 -20.60 6.35
N ASN A 90 3.88 -21.36 5.28
CA ASN A 90 5.11 -21.41 4.51
C ASN A 90 5.47 -20.01 3.98
N PHE A 91 6.77 -19.72 4.01
CA PHE A 91 7.25 -18.43 3.51
C PHE A 91 7.10 -18.33 2.00
N LYS A 92 6.51 -17.23 1.57
CA LYS A 92 6.36 -16.83 0.17
C LYS A 92 6.94 -15.43 0.00
N LYS A 93 7.13 -15.03 -1.25
CA LYS A 93 7.53 -13.66 -1.58
C LYS A 93 6.50 -13.01 -2.50
N THR A 94 6.37 -11.70 -2.38
CA THR A 94 5.59 -10.85 -3.27
C THR A 94 6.35 -9.55 -3.54
N THR A 95 5.89 -8.74 -4.47
CA THR A 95 6.50 -7.43 -4.73
C THR A 95 5.82 -6.33 -3.89
N ALA A 96 6.53 -5.24 -3.66
CA ALA A 96 5.97 -4.04 -3.03
C ALA A 96 4.77 -3.52 -3.83
N GLN A 97 4.81 -3.59 -5.17
CA GLN A 97 3.68 -3.23 -6.03
C GLN A 97 2.44 -4.08 -5.75
N SER A 98 2.59 -5.40 -5.60
CA SER A 98 1.45 -6.28 -5.32
C SER A 98 0.78 -5.97 -3.98
N ILE A 99 1.54 -5.54 -2.97
CA ILE A 99 0.98 -5.09 -1.69
C ILE A 99 0.23 -3.76 -1.88
N ALA A 100 0.80 -2.82 -2.64
CA ALA A 100 0.15 -1.55 -2.97
C ALA A 100 -1.14 -1.77 -3.77
N ASP A 101 -1.14 -2.69 -4.73
CA ASP A 101 -2.32 -3.05 -5.51
C ASP A 101 -3.43 -3.64 -4.64
N LEU A 102 -3.08 -4.45 -3.63
CA LEU A 102 -4.05 -4.99 -2.67
C LEU A 102 -4.72 -3.86 -1.85
N ALA A 103 -3.98 -2.83 -1.47
CA ALA A 103 -4.52 -1.64 -0.82
C ALA A 103 -5.39 -0.79 -1.78
N SER A 104 -5.05 -0.79 -3.07
CA SER A 104 -5.77 -0.05 -4.11
C SER A 104 -7.13 -0.69 -4.50
N VAL A 105 -7.33 -1.97 -4.24
CA VAL A 105 -8.59 -2.69 -4.55
C VAL A 105 -9.79 -2.23 -3.69
N THR A 106 -9.54 -1.56 -2.56
CA THR A 106 -10.58 -0.90 -1.78
C THR A 106 -10.65 0.60 -2.11
N SER A 107 -10.76 0.95 -3.38
CA SER A 107 -11.16 2.31 -3.75
C SER A 107 -12.55 2.55 -3.15
N LEU A 108 -12.59 3.32 -2.07
CA LEU A 108 -13.84 3.71 -1.43
C LEU A 108 -14.68 4.51 -2.44
N VAL A 109 -15.72 3.87 -2.98
CA VAL A 109 -16.66 4.58 -3.84
C VAL A 109 -17.63 5.36 -2.94
N THR A 110 -17.44 6.66 -2.88
CA THR A 110 -18.38 7.55 -2.19
C THR A 110 -19.51 7.92 -3.18
N ASN A 111 -20.74 7.57 -2.82
CA ASN A 111 -21.92 7.92 -3.61
C ASN A 111 -22.46 9.27 -3.15
N VAL A 112 -22.72 10.16 -4.09
CA VAL A 112 -23.33 11.47 -3.87
C VAL A 112 -24.55 11.59 -4.79
N THR A 113 -25.75 11.71 -4.23
CA THR A 113 -26.94 11.97 -5.03
C THR A 113 -26.99 13.43 -5.42
N VAL A 114 -27.16 13.70 -6.72
CA VAL A 114 -27.26 15.06 -7.26
C VAL A 114 -28.73 15.33 -7.60
N LYS A 115 -29.20 16.52 -7.27
CA LYS A 115 -30.52 17.06 -7.62
C LYS A 115 -30.39 18.46 -8.16
N VAL A 116 -31.41 18.91 -8.84
CA VAL A 116 -31.55 20.30 -9.29
C VAL A 116 -32.76 20.94 -8.64
N ALA A 117 -32.56 22.10 -8.07
CA ALA A 117 -33.63 22.90 -7.49
C ALA A 117 -33.34 24.40 -7.66
N ASP A 118 -34.37 25.22 -7.44
CA ASP A 118 -34.24 26.66 -7.37
C ASP A 118 -33.26 27.06 -6.22
N ASP A 119 -32.43 28.06 -6.46
CA ASP A 119 -31.44 28.52 -5.51
C ASP A 119 -32.02 29.33 -4.32
N GLY A 120 -33.34 29.48 -4.31
CA GLY A 120 -34.07 30.31 -3.35
C GLY A 120 -34.30 31.75 -3.82
N SER A 121 -33.78 32.11 -4.99
CA SER A 121 -34.01 33.44 -5.61
C SER A 121 -35.25 33.47 -6.51
N GLY A 122 -35.78 32.30 -6.88
CA GLY A 122 -36.87 32.16 -7.85
C GLY A 122 -36.45 32.38 -9.30
N SER A 123 -35.15 32.45 -9.57
CA SER A 123 -34.64 32.79 -10.89
C SER A 123 -33.52 31.90 -11.41
N GLN A 124 -32.96 31.02 -10.59
CA GLN A 124 -31.87 30.16 -11.03
C GLN A 124 -31.91 28.77 -10.38
N ASN A 125 -31.84 27.74 -11.21
CA ASN A 125 -31.64 26.36 -10.76
C ASN A 125 -30.16 26.08 -10.50
N VAL A 126 -29.87 25.39 -9.42
CA VAL A 126 -28.52 24.98 -9.03
C VAL A 126 -28.47 23.51 -8.61
N PHE A 127 -27.28 22.94 -8.58
CA PHE A 127 -27.07 21.58 -8.06
C PHE A 127 -27.16 21.54 -6.54
N TYR A 128 -27.85 20.54 -6.03
CA TYR A 128 -27.86 20.12 -4.63
C TYR A 128 -27.28 18.71 -4.51
N MET A 129 -26.55 18.46 -3.46
CA MET A 129 -25.91 17.17 -3.24
C MET A 129 -26.27 16.60 -1.87
N LEU A 130 -26.59 15.30 -1.87
CA LEU A 130 -26.81 14.52 -0.66
C LEU A 130 -25.72 13.44 -0.57
N SER A 131 -25.13 13.27 0.61
CA SER A 131 -24.11 12.28 0.89
C SER A 131 -24.69 11.15 1.74
N GLY A 132 -24.41 9.90 1.38
CA GLY A 132 -24.81 8.72 2.16
C GLY A 132 -26.32 8.57 2.30
N SER A 133 -26.80 8.44 3.54
CA SER A 133 -28.21 8.26 3.90
C SER A 133 -28.97 9.57 4.12
N ASP A 134 -28.42 10.71 3.75
CA ASP A 134 -29.09 12.01 3.90
C ASP A 134 -30.37 12.04 3.03
N THR A 135 -31.51 12.28 3.66
CA THR A 135 -32.84 12.36 3.01
C THR A 135 -33.34 13.80 2.91
N GLY A 136 -32.55 14.78 3.34
CA GLY A 136 -32.90 16.19 3.33
C GLY A 136 -32.84 16.83 1.94
N ALA A 137 -32.88 18.15 1.88
CA ALA A 137 -32.74 18.91 0.64
C ALA A 137 -31.34 18.83 0.01
N GLY A 138 -30.35 18.39 0.79
CA GLY A 138 -28.94 18.37 0.38
C GLY A 138 -28.25 19.72 0.57
N ALA A 139 -26.94 19.74 0.36
CA ALA A 139 -26.15 20.94 0.37
C ALA A 139 -26.17 21.63 -1.01
N LYS A 140 -26.46 22.91 -1.03
CA LYS A 140 -26.44 23.74 -2.25
C LYS A 140 -25.01 23.93 -2.73
N THR A 141 -24.73 23.49 -3.94
CA THR A 141 -23.42 23.61 -4.62
C THR A 141 -22.20 23.44 -3.70
N PRO A 142 -22.10 22.30 -2.97
CA PRO A 142 -21.06 22.15 -1.96
C PRO A 142 -19.66 22.11 -2.55
N ALA A 143 -18.67 22.59 -1.79
CA ALA A 143 -17.30 22.24 -2.01
C ALA A 143 -17.03 20.84 -1.40
N LEU A 144 -16.35 19.96 -2.13
CA LEU A 144 -16.01 18.60 -1.70
C LEU A 144 -14.50 18.43 -1.71
N ASP A 145 -13.96 17.85 -0.64
CA ASP A 145 -12.56 17.48 -0.54
C ASP A 145 -12.41 16.01 -0.95
N ILE A 146 -11.55 15.75 -1.93
CA ILE A 146 -11.37 14.43 -2.53
C ILE A 146 -9.89 14.09 -2.50
N TYR A 147 -9.57 12.91 -1.98
CA TYR A 147 -8.21 12.45 -1.78
C TYR A 147 -7.80 11.42 -2.84
N PHE A 148 -6.50 11.33 -3.08
CA PHE A 148 -5.91 10.31 -3.94
C PHE A 148 -6.41 8.90 -3.56
N GLY A 149 -6.73 8.10 -4.58
CA GLY A 149 -7.27 6.76 -4.41
C GLY A 149 -8.79 6.70 -4.19
N MET A 150 -9.46 7.85 -4.01
CA MET A 150 -10.93 7.88 -3.92
C MET A 150 -11.57 7.77 -5.30
N LYS A 151 -12.70 7.07 -5.35
CA LYS A 151 -13.69 7.16 -6.43
C LYS A 151 -14.93 7.84 -5.89
N ILE A 152 -15.36 8.91 -6.54
CA ILE A 152 -16.61 9.57 -6.20
C ILE A 152 -17.60 9.38 -7.33
N LYS A 153 -18.76 8.83 -7.02
CA LYS A 153 -19.85 8.59 -7.96
C LYS A 153 -20.99 9.56 -7.67
N PHE A 154 -21.25 10.41 -8.61
CA PHE A 154 -22.38 11.32 -8.60
C PHE A 154 -23.57 10.63 -9.28
N ASP A 155 -24.55 10.26 -8.48
CA ASP A 155 -25.80 9.66 -8.94
C ASP A 155 -26.68 10.74 -9.54
N LEU A 156 -27.00 10.61 -10.82
CA LEU A 156 -27.78 11.54 -11.61
C LEU A 156 -29.17 10.99 -11.95
N SER A 157 -29.66 10.02 -11.19
CA SER A 157 -30.96 9.36 -11.46
C SER A 157 -32.17 10.20 -11.09
N ASP A 158 -32.01 11.26 -10.29
CA ASP A 158 -33.12 12.12 -9.89
C ASP A 158 -33.74 12.85 -11.11
N SER A 159 -35.06 12.80 -11.22
CA SER A 159 -35.80 13.33 -12.38
C SER A 159 -35.61 14.83 -12.61
N SER A 160 -35.19 15.59 -11.59
CA SER A 160 -34.88 17.02 -11.72
C SER A 160 -33.69 17.29 -12.67
N LEU A 161 -32.87 16.26 -12.96
CA LEU A 161 -31.73 16.34 -13.86
C LEU A 161 -32.07 16.12 -15.34
N GLY A 162 -33.34 15.90 -15.71
CA GLY A 162 -33.71 15.47 -17.06
C GLY A 162 -33.29 16.39 -18.21
N SER A 163 -32.98 17.66 -17.98
CA SER A 163 -32.42 18.61 -18.94
C SER A 163 -31.05 19.15 -18.54
N HIS A 164 -30.44 18.59 -17.50
CA HIS A 164 -29.23 19.08 -16.88
C HIS A 164 -28.17 17.98 -16.84
N ASN A 165 -27.07 18.18 -17.52
CA ASN A 165 -25.90 17.32 -17.39
C ASN A 165 -25.00 17.79 -16.23
N PHE A 166 -24.14 16.88 -15.78
CA PHE A 166 -23.18 17.14 -14.71
C PHE A 166 -21.78 16.84 -15.24
N LYS A 167 -20.94 17.84 -15.34
CA LYS A 167 -19.61 17.77 -15.94
C LYS A 167 -18.57 18.45 -15.07
N PHE A 168 -17.29 18.18 -15.34
CA PHE A 168 -16.16 18.80 -14.66
C PHE A 168 -15.35 19.70 -15.60
N SER A 169 -14.71 20.72 -15.03
CA SER A 169 -13.76 21.60 -15.71
C SER A 169 -12.73 22.14 -14.72
N THR A 170 -11.56 22.52 -15.21
CA THR A 170 -10.57 23.31 -14.43
C THR A 170 -10.95 24.79 -14.35
N THR A 171 -11.94 25.20 -15.12
CA THR A 171 -12.46 26.58 -15.14
C THR A 171 -13.84 26.59 -14.49
N LYS A 172 -14.06 27.53 -13.55
CA LYS A 172 -15.37 27.74 -12.94
C LYS A 172 -16.43 27.97 -14.02
N ASP A 173 -17.59 27.31 -13.88
CA ASP A 173 -18.70 27.30 -14.86
C ASP A 173 -18.34 26.76 -16.25
N GLY A 174 -17.20 26.06 -16.37
CA GLY A 174 -16.78 25.29 -17.52
C GLY A 174 -16.83 26.03 -18.84
N THR A 175 -17.57 25.47 -19.81
CA THR A 175 -17.70 26.01 -21.17
C THR A 175 -18.41 27.35 -21.23
N HIS A 176 -19.18 27.73 -20.24
CA HIS A 176 -19.82 29.06 -20.15
C HIS A 176 -18.82 30.17 -19.83
N ASN A 177 -17.66 29.80 -19.27
CA ASN A 177 -16.58 30.74 -18.98
C ASN A 177 -15.29 30.40 -19.75
N SER A 178 -15.45 30.01 -21.03
CA SER A 178 -14.35 29.69 -21.95
C SER A 178 -13.45 28.53 -21.50
N GLY A 179 -13.88 27.71 -20.54
CA GLY A 179 -13.18 26.49 -20.13
C GLY A 179 -13.53 25.30 -21.04
N SER A 180 -12.81 24.19 -20.82
CA SER A 180 -13.06 22.91 -21.47
C SER A 180 -13.57 21.89 -20.47
N GLU A 181 -14.29 20.88 -20.97
CA GLU A 181 -14.67 19.73 -20.15
C GLU A 181 -13.43 18.93 -19.73
N PHE A 182 -13.35 18.60 -18.47
CA PHE A 182 -12.34 17.70 -17.93
C PHE A 182 -12.86 16.25 -17.97
N THR A 183 -12.13 15.37 -18.67
CA THR A 183 -12.55 13.98 -18.91
C THR A 183 -11.57 12.93 -18.39
N THR A 184 -10.41 13.34 -17.86
CA THR A 184 -9.39 12.40 -17.35
C THR A 184 -9.94 11.62 -16.16
N ASN A 185 -9.95 10.27 -16.27
CA ASN A 185 -10.48 9.36 -15.27
C ASN A 185 -11.95 9.64 -14.87
N VAL A 186 -12.73 10.20 -15.80
CA VAL A 186 -14.17 10.39 -15.68
C VAL A 186 -14.91 9.31 -16.46
N THR A 187 -15.82 8.61 -15.79
CA THR A 187 -16.72 7.62 -16.41
C THR A 187 -18.14 8.11 -16.31
N THR A 188 -18.90 8.02 -17.39
CA THR A 188 -20.32 8.40 -17.45
C THR A 188 -21.19 7.20 -17.83
N SER A 189 -22.41 7.14 -17.31
CA SER A 189 -23.41 6.12 -17.65
C SER A 189 -24.81 6.70 -17.63
N GLY A 190 -25.63 6.25 -18.55
CA GLY A 190 -27.05 6.64 -18.64
C GLY A 190 -27.29 8.08 -19.07
N THR A 191 -28.54 8.49 -19.05
CA THR A 191 -28.98 9.85 -19.32
C THR A 191 -29.39 10.51 -17.99
N PRO A 192 -28.88 11.70 -17.64
CA PRO A 192 -29.31 12.40 -16.43
C PRO A 192 -30.83 12.48 -16.31
N GLY A 193 -31.35 12.27 -15.10
CA GLY A 193 -32.78 12.16 -14.84
C GLY A 193 -33.39 10.77 -15.03
N SER A 194 -32.59 9.79 -15.48
CA SER A 194 -33.02 8.40 -15.69
C SER A 194 -32.35 7.44 -14.70
N ALA A 195 -33.00 6.32 -14.40
CA ALA A 195 -32.48 5.32 -13.51
C ALA A 195 -31.06 4.86 -13.90
N ASN A 196 -30.17 4.70 -12.91
CA ASN A 196 -28.78 4.29 -13.07
C ASN A 196 -27.87 5.29 -13.84
N ALA A 197 -28.32 6.52 -14.07
CA ALA A 197 -27.47 7.56 -14.62
C ALA A 197 -26.45 8.01 -13.55
N TYR A 198 -25.17 8.15 -13.95
CA TYR A 198 -24.13 8.65 -13.06
C TYR A 198 -22.95 9.24 -13.85
N VAL A 199 -22.18 10.06 -13.13
CA VAL A 199 -20.81 10.44 -13.48
C VAL A 199 -19.91 10.04 -12.34
N GLN A 200 -18.80 9.35 -12.61
CA GLN A 200 -17.82 8.93 -11.63
C GLN A 200 -16.48 9.54 -11.97
N LEU A 201 -15.81 10.10 -10.95
CA LEU A 201 -14.45 10.61 -11.02
C LEU A 201 -13.55 9.74 -10.14
N GLU A 202 -12.43 9.29 -10.69
CA GLU A 202 -11.38 8.57 -9.97
C GLU A 202 -10.15 9.47 -9.79
N ILE A 203 -9.67 9.61 -8.56
CA ILE A 203 -8.49 10.43 -8.26
C ILE A 203 -7.25 9.55 -8.30
N THR A 204 -6.50 9.67 -9.38
CA THR A 204 -5.25 8.96 -9.63
C THR A 204 -4.10 9.96 -9.76
N PRO A 205 -2.82 9.50 -9.85
CA PRO A 205 -1.70 10.38 -10.16
C PRO A 205 -1.93 11.21 -11.44
N GLU A 206 -2.56 10.61 -12.46
CA GLU A 206 -2.85 11.28 -13.70
C GLU A 206 -3.89 12.40 -13.51
N THR A 207 -4.91 12.17 -12.67
CA THR A 207 -5.91 13.20 -12.32
C THR A 207 -5.25 14.37 -11.58
N LEU A 208 -4.39 14.07 -10.60
CA LEU A 208 -3.67 15.08 -9.81
C LEU A 208 -2.54 15.73 -10.61
N GLY A 209 -1.84 14.94 -11.42
CA GLY A 209 -0.67 15.36 -12.17
C GLY A 209 -0.96 15.92 -13.57
N THR A 210 -2.23 15.91 -14.02
CA THR A 210 -2.60 16.44 -15.33
C THR A 210 -2.25 17.93 -15.39
N ALA A 211 -1.27 18.25 -16.20
CA ALA A 211 -0.86 19.64 -16.41
C ALA A 211 -1.93 20.40 -17.17
N THR A 212 -2.23 21.61 -16.73
CA THR A 212 -2.97 22.56 -17.54
C THR A 212 -2.08 23.01 -18.70
N SER A 213 -2.66 23.67 -19.70
CA SER A 213 -1.90 24.23 -20.84
C SER A 213 -0.77 25.18 -20.42
N SER A 214 -0.78 25.66 -19.17
CA SER A 214 0.27 26.49 -18.56
C SER A 214 1.31 25.70 -17.77
N GLY A 215 1.24 24.35 -17.76
CA GLY A 215 2.17 23.50 -16.99
C GLY A 215 1.88 23.38 -15.51
N SER A 216 0.76 23.94 -15.02
CA SER A 216 0.36 23.83 -13.61
C SER A 216 -0.38 22.51 -13.36
N THR A 217 -0.19 21.92 -12.20
CA THR A 217 -0.93 20.75 -11.74
C THR A 217 -2.36 21.14 -11.36
N ILE A 218 -3.34 20.32 -11.73
CA ILE A 218 -4.73 20.50 -11.30
C ILE A 218 -4.83 20.18 -9.82
N SER A 219 -5.28 21.15 -9.02
CA SER A 219 -5.59 20.96 -7.60
C SER A 219 -7.08 21.20 -7.31
N THR A 220 -7.83 21.72 -8.26
CA THR A 220 -9.25 22.03 -8.12
C THR A 220 -9.97 21.77 -9.42
N LEU A 221 -11.10 21.07 -9.33
CA LEU A 221 -12.09 20.95 -10.41
C LEU A 221 -13.37 21.65 -9.99
N TYR A 222 -14.08 22.18 -10.97
CA TYR A 222 -15.42 22.72 -10.80
C TYR A 222 -16.41 21.82 -11.50
N TYR A 223 -17.55 21.56 -10.90
CA TYR A 223 -18.66 20.90 -11.59
C TYR A 223 -19.62 21.94 -12.15
N TYR A 224 -20.20 21.64 -13.29
CA TYR A 224 -21.08 22.56 -14.00
C TYR A 224 -22.09 21.82 -14.89
N CYS A 225 -23.13 22.50 -15.32
CA CYS A 225 -24.05 22.03 -16.36
C CYS A 225 -23.69 22.70 -17.68
N SER A 226 -23.40 21.94 -18.75
CA SER A 226 -23.04 22.56 -20.02
C SER A 226 -24.25 23.18 -20.78
N ASN A 227 -25.48 22.88 -20.33
CA ASN A 227 -26.69 23.43 -20.91
C ASN A 227 -27.09 24.79 -20.27
N HIS A 228 -26.72 25.02 -19.00
CA HIS A 228 -27.17 26.19 -18.25
C HIS A 228 -26.00 26.76 -17.44
N SER A 229 -25.74 28.04 -17.65
CA SER A 229 -24.71 28.79 -16.91
C SER A 229 -25.08 28.96 -15.45
N GLY A 230 -24.06 28.97 -14.58
CA GLY A 230 -24.20 29.28 -13.16
C GLY A 230 -24.73 28.15 -12.28
N MET A 231 -25.15 27.00 -12.83
CA MET A 231 -25.72 25.90 -12.03
C MET A 231 -24.74 25.28 -11.02
N GLY A 232 -23.46 25.26 -11.33
CA GLY A 232 -22.40 24.83 -10.39
C GLY A 232 -22.07 25.89 -9.36
N ALA A 233 -22.44 27.14 -9.61
CA ALA A 233 -22.16 28.30 -8.74
C ALA A 233 -20.70 28.30 -8.21
N GLU A 234 -20.53 28.21 -6.87
CA GLU A 234 -19.23 28.13 -6.22
C GLU A 234 -18.75 26.69 -5.96
N GLY A 235 -19.51 25.68 -6.45
CA GLY A 235 -19.23 24.27 -6.23
C GLY A 235 -17.91 23.83 -6.85
N LYS A 236 -17.06 23.21 -6.03
CA LYS A 236 -15.74 22.74 -6.43
C LYS A 236 -15.38 21.44 -5.78
N LEU A 237 -14.46 20.72 -6.41
CA LEU A 237 -13.78 19.55 -5.89
C LEU A 237 -12.32 19.97 -5.61
N SER A 238 -11.92 20.00 -4.35
CA SER A 238 -10.52 20.22 -3.97
C SER A 238 -9.82 18.86 -3.99
N LEU A 239 -8.80 18.69 -4.81
CA LEU A 239 -8.07 17.44 -4.99
C LEU A 239 -6.81 17.45 -4.14
N TYR A 240 -6.68 16.46 -3.26
CA TYR A 240 -5.59 16.32 -2.33
C TYR A 240 -4.78 15.05 -2.60
N PRO A 241 -3.44 15.08 -2.43
CA PRO A 241 -2.66 13.87 -2.34
C PRO A 241 -3.12 13.05 -1.12
N GLN A 242 -2.80 11.75 -1.11
CA GLN A 242 -3.08 10.91 0.06
C GLN A 242 -2.39 11.53 1.28
N ALA A 243 -3.09 11.59 2.41
CA ALA A 243 -2.48 12.01 3.67
C ALA A 243 -1.35 11.02 4.03
N SER A 244 -0.15 11.55 4.19
CA SER A 244 1.04 10.82 4.62
C SER A 244 0.95 10.42 6.08
#